data_3fa0ecdf943dccdd715a8814ce058647
#
_entry.id   3fa0ecdf943dccdd715a8814ce058647
#
_cell.length_a   1.000
_cell.length_b   1.000
_cell.length_c   1.000
_cell.angle_alpha   90.00
_cell.angle_beta   90.00
_cell.angle_gamma   90.00
#
_symmetry.space_group_name_H-M   'P 1'
#
loop_
_entity.id
_entity.type
_entity.pdbx_description
1 polymer ?
#
loop_
_entity_poly.entity_id
_entity_poly.type
_entity_poly.pdbx_seq_one_letter_code
_entity_poly.pdbx_strand_id
1 'polypeptide(L)'
;MDQKMARVDISLIVRDKSARIKKGRCVYIIASQDFPKGPGNPISGREEAEDTTPHRLVMLGLITALKRIRRPSLITIHTTCQYLANGHKNLNVWKTNGWKRSGDRELKNADLWQEIDKQLSGHAVRFQTEF
;
A
#
# COMPACT_ATOMS: atom_id res chain seq x y z
N MET A 1 13.68 -26.13 8.25
CA MET A 1 13.39 -26.09 6.82
C MET A 1 13.07 -24.64 6.45
N ASP A 2 13.91 -24.05 5.64
CA ASP A 2 13.75 -22.65 5.29
C ASP A 2 12.68 -22.50 4.22
N GLN A 3 11.53 -21.99 4.63
CA GLN A 3 10.51 -21.62 3.66
C GLN A 3 10.89 -20.26 3.09
N LYS A 4 11.30 -20.29 1.84
CA LYS A 4 11.53 -19.06 1.11
C LYS A 4 10.23 -18.31 0.95
N MET A 5 10.20 -17.06 1.39
CA MET A 5 9.06 -16.20 1.17
C MET A 5 8.95 -15.87 -0.33
N ALA A 6 7.76 -15.91 -0.86
CA ALA A 6 7.52 -15.56 -2.25
C ALA A 6 7.79 -14.08 -2.47
N ARG A 7 8.36 -13.75 -3.62
CA ARG A 7 8.59 -12.36 -4.04
C ARG A 7 7.37 -11.87 -4.79
N VAL A 8 6.80 -10.79 -4.31
CA VAL A 8 5.57 -10.23 -4.87
C VAL A 8 5.79 -8.75 -5.19
N ASP A 9 5.34 -8.34 -6.34
CA ASP A 9 5.34 -6.94 -6.75
C ASP A 9 3.91 -6.41 -6.75
N ILE A 10 3.70 -5.28 -6.09
CA ILE A 10 2.43 -4.54 -6.14
C ILE A 10 2.70 -3.23 -6.84
N SER A 11 1.96 -2.96 -7.91
CA SER A 11 2.00 -1.67 -8.60
C SER A 11 0.70 -0.92 -8.29
N LEU A 12 0.82 0.36 -7.92
CA LEU A 12 -0.31 1.21 -7.57
C LEU A 12 -0.36 2.41 -8.52
N ILE A 13 -1.49 2.58 -9.17
CA ILE A 13 -1.66 3.61 -10.19
C ILE A 13 -2.88 4.48 -9.88
N VAL A 14 -2.65 5.76 -9.65
CA VAL A 14 -3.70 6.78 -9.51
C VAL A 14 -3.44 7.83 -10.58
N ARG A 15 -4.36 8.00 -11.51
CA ARG A 15 -4.19 8.94 -12.62
C ARG A 15 -4.58 10.36 -12.30
N ASP A 16 -5.64 10.54 -11.50
CA ASP A 16 -6.09 11.87 -11.12
C ASP A 16 -5.19 12.43 -10.02
N LYS A 17 -4.55 13.54 -10.31
CA LYS A 17 -3.62 14.20 -9.39
C LYS A 17 -4.18 15.48 -8.80
N SER A 18 -5.47 15.73 -8.97
CA SER A 18 -6.13 16.87 -8.36
C SER A 18 -6.07 16.78 -6.84
N ALA A 19 -5.88 17.90 -6.18
CA ALA A 19 -5.80 17.93 -4.71
C ALA A 19 -7.09 17.39 -4.06
N ARG A 20 -8.20 17.54 -4.75
CA ARG A 20 -9.50 17.03 -4.32
C ARG A 20 -10.15 16.29 -5.48
N ILE A 21 -10.54 15.06 -5.24
CA ILE A 21 -11.09 14.18 -6.27
C ILE A 21 -12.55 13.87 -5.93
N LYS A 22 -13.48 14.22 -6.81
CA LYS A 22 -14.90 13.92 -6.61
C LYS A 22 -15.17 12.42 -6.72
N LYS A 23 -14.60 11.79 -7.73
CA LYS A 23 -14.71 10.35 -7.94
C LYS A 23 -13.43 9.88 -8.60
N GLY A 24 -12.74 8.97 -7.94
CA GLY A 24 -11.47 8.47 -8.44
C GLY A 24 -11.25 7.02 -8.13
N ARG A 25 -10.16 6.49 -8.66
CA ARG A 25 -9.80 5.09 -8.44
C ARG A 25 -8.29 4.90 -8.39
N CYS A 26 -7.90 3.87 -7.65
CA CYS A 26 -6.55 3.33 -7.67
C CYS A 26 -6.60 1.95 -8.32
N VAL A 27 -5.82 1.76 -9.35
CA VAL A 27 -5.65 0.44 -9.95
C VAL A 27 -4.44 -0.21 -9.29
N TYR A 28 -4.58 -1.46 -8.87
CA TYR A 28 -3.46 -2.23 -8.35
C TYR A 28 -3.20 -3.44 -9.23
N ILE A 29 -1.92 -3.80 -9.35
CA ILE A 29 -1.48 -4.99 -10.07
C ILE A 29 -0.58 -5.77 -9.12
N ILE A 30 -0.90 -7.05 -8.91
CA ILE A 30 -0.12 -7.94 -8.06
C ILE A 30 0.50 -9.01 -8.94
N ALA A 31 1.83 -9.10 -8.95
CA ALA A 31 2.54 -10.08 -9.74
C ALA A 31 3.62 -10.76 -8.91
N SER A 32 3.90 -12.01 -9.21
CA SER A 32 4.98 -12.74 -8.54
C SER A 32 5.81 -13.49 -9.58
N GLN A 33 7.14 -13.36 -9.46
CA GLN A 33 8.08 -14.11 -10.29
C GLN A 33 8.17 -15.58 -9.89
N ASP A 34 7.70 -15.92 -8.71
CA ASP A 34 7.80 -17.26 -8.15
C ASP A 34 6.60 -18.16 -8.49
N PHE A 35 5.60 -17.62 -9.19
CA PHE A 35 4.43 -18.35 -9.60
C PHE A 35 4.27 -18.30 -11.11
N PRO A 36 3.69 -19.35 -11.73
CA PRO A 36 3.49 -19.35 -13.18
C PRO A 36 2.47 -18.28 -13.58
N LYS A 37 2.65 -17.76 -14.79
CA LYS A 37 1.68 -16.83 -15.36
C LYS A 37 0.35 -17.54 -15.60
N GLY A 38 -0.73 -16.86 -15.32
CA GLY A 38 -2.06 -17.42 -15.46
C GLY A 38 -3.10 -16.57 -14.74
N PRO A 39 -4.30 -17.12 -14.48
CA PRO A 39 -5.40 -16.36 -13.88
C PRO A 39 -5.09 -15.71 -12.53
N GLY A 40 -4.15 -16.25 -11.78
CA GLY A 40 -3.74 -15.69 -10.49
C GLY A 40 -2.44 -14.90 -10.52
N ASN A 41 -1.83 -14.70 -11.70
CA ASN A 41 -0.51 -14.05 -11.79
C ASN A 41 -0.24 -13.53 -13.20
N PRO A 42 -0.25 -12.23 -13.47
CA PRO A 42 -0.63 -11.19 -12.53
C PRO A 42 -2.13 -11.12 -12.30
N ILE A 43 -2.49 -10.53 -11.18
CA ILE A 43 -3.89 -10.25 -10.88
C ILE A 43 -4.02 -8.73 -10.72
N SER A 44 -5.11 -8.18 -11.19
CA SER A 44 -5.35 -6.75 -11.07
C SER A 44 -6.73 -6.48 -10.51
N GLY A 45 -6.88 -5.28 -9.95
CA GLY A 45 -8.14 -4.83 -9.42
C GLY A 45 -8.09 -3.33 -9.22
N ARG A 46 -9.14 -2.80 -8.64
CA ARG A 46 -9.23 -1.36 -8.38
C ARG A 46 -10.03 -1.08 -7.12
N GLU A 47 -9.70 0.05 -6.50
CA GLU A 47 -10.45 0.64 -5.41
C GLU A 47 -10.98 1.98 -5.88
N GLU A 48 -12.26 2.24 -5.64
CA GLU A 48 -12.90 3.49 -6.01
C GLU A 48 -13.33 4.24 -4.76
N ALA A 49 -13.27 5.58 -4.81
CA ALA A 49 -13.72 6.41 -3.72
C ALA A 49 -14.23 7.74 -4.24
N GLU A 50 -15.13 8.33 -3.47
CA GLU A 50 -15.69 9.66 -3.74
C GLU A 50 -15.19 10.66 -2.71
N ASP A 51 -15.15 11.94 -3.07
CA ASP A 51 -14.72 13.02 -2.18
C ASP A 51 -13.43 12.70 -1.44
N THR A 52 -12.37 12.45 -2.21
CA THR A 52 -11.12 11.92 -1.67
C THR A 52 -9.92 12.71 -2.17
N THR A 53 -8.73 12.22 -1.85
CA THR A 53 -7.46 12.77 -2.31
C THR A 53 -6.65 11.68 -2.99
N PRO A 54 -5.64 12.04 -3.81
CA PRO A 54 -4.75 11.03 -4.39
C PRO A 54 -4.05 10.18 -3.33
N HIS A 55 -3.66 10.78 -2.20
CA HIS A 55 -3.02 10.02 -1.11
C HIS A 55 -3.94 8.95 -0.54
N ARG A 56 -5.20 9.30 -0.26
CA ARG A 56 -6.15 8.32 0.27
C ARG A 56 -6.47 7.23 -0.74
N LEU A 57 -6.57 7.58 -2.02
CA LEU A 57 -6.82 6.59 -3.08
C LEU A 57 -5.71 5.56 -3.17
N VAL A 58 -4.44 6.00 -3.17
CA VAL A 58 -3.33 5.06 -3.26
C VAL A 58 -3.24 4.19 -2.01
N MET A 59 -3.56 4.75 -0.85
CA MET A 59 -3.58 3.99 0.41
C MET A 59 -4.67 2.92 0.39
N LEU A 60 -5.86 3.25 -0.09
CA LEU A 60 -6.95 2.28 -0.23
C LEU A 60 -6.58 1.16 -1.19
N GLY A 61 -5.97 1.51 -2.32
CA GLY A 61 -5.50 0.51 -3.29
C GLY A 61 -4.46 -0.42 -2.69
N LEU A 62 -3.52 0.11 -1.92
CA LEU A 62 -2.52 -0.70 -1.23
C LEU A 62 -3.17 -1.65 -0.23
N ILE A 63 -4.11 -1.17 0.58
CA ILE A 63 -4.80 -2.00 1.56
C ILE A 63 -5.51 -3.17 0.87
N THR A 64 -6.25 -2.89 -0.18
CA THR A 64 -6.97 -3.92 -0.93
C THR A 64 -6.02 -4.94 -1.55
N ALA A 65 -4.92 -4.46 -2.14
CA ALA A 65 -3.92 -5.35 -2.72
C ALA A 65 -3.29 -6.26 -1.65
N LEU A 66 -2.91 -5.69 -0.50
CA LEU A 66 -2.30 -6.45 0.60
C LEU A 66 -3.25 -7.53 1.13
N LYS A 67 -4.54 -7.24 1.21
CA LYS A 67 -5.54 -8.23 1.66
C LYS A 67 -5.64 -9.44 0.76
N ARG A 68 -5.20 -9.32 -0.48
CA ARG A 68 -5.19 -10.43 -1.42
C ARG A 68 -3.96 -11.31 -1.31
N ILE A 69 -2.96 -10.88 -0.55
CA ILE A 69 -1.73 -11.65 -0.35
C ILE A 69 -1.84 -12.35 1.00
N ARG A 70 -2.09 -13.66 0.97
CA ARG A 70 -2.43 -14.42 2.17
C ARG A 70 -1.25 -15.09 2.85
N ARG A 71 -0.10 -15.16 2.18
CA ARG A 71 1.11 -15.79 2.75
C ARG A 71 2.16 -14.74 3.01
N PRO A 72 2.98 -14.91 4.07
CA PRO A 72 4.12 -14.03 4.28
C PRO A 72 4.96 -13.93 3.02
N SER A 73 5.24 -12.71 2.58
CA SER A 73 5.88 -12.47 1.30
C SER A 73 6.89 -11.34 1.38
N LEU A 74 7.85 -11.36 0.45
CA LEU A 74 8.75 -10.24 0.21
C LEU A 74 8.06 -9.34 -0.82
N ILE A 75 7.55 -8.21 -0.38
CA ILE A 75 6.72 -7.34 -1.22
C ILE A 75 7.49 -6.09 -1.63
N THR A 76 7.55 -5.84 -2.92
CA THR A 76 8.04 -4.57 -3.46
C THR A 76 6.83 -3.78 -3.94
N ILE A 77 6.63 -2.59 -3.37
CA ILE A 77 5.52 -1.72 -3.73
C ILE A 77 6.03 -0.65 -4.69
N HIS A 78 5.50 -0.66 -5.91
CA HIS A 78 5.85 0.30 -6.96
C HIS A 78 4.79 1.40 -7.01
N THR A 79 5.20 2.61 -6.70
CA THR A 79 4.29 3.76 -6.68
C THR A 79 5.07 5.04 -6.92
N THR A 80 4.45 6.02 -7.56
CA THR A 80 5.03 7.36 -7.67
C THR A 80 4.69 8.22 -6.44
N CYS A 81 3.88 7.70 -5.52
CA CYS A 81 3.43 8.45 -4.35
C CYS A 81 4.51 8.46 -3.26
N GLN A 82 5.29 9.54 -3.21
CA GLN A 82 6.35 9.69 -2.22
C GLN A 82 5.79 9.75 -0.80
N TYR A 83 4.60 10.31 -0.64
CA TYR A 83 3.89 10.34 0.64
C TYR A 83 3.76 8.94 1.26
N LEU A 84 3.38 7.96 0.44
CA LEU A 84 3.20 6.58 0.90
C LEU A 84 4.53 5.97 1.35
N ALA A 85 5.58 6.14 0.55
CA ALA A 85 6.91 5.62 0.88
C ALA A 85 7.47 6.27 2.15
N ASN A 86 7.31 7.57 2.29
CA ASN A 86 7.77 8.31 3.48
C ASN A 86 6.99 7.91 4.73
N GLY A 87 5.68 7.73 4.61
CA GLY A 87 4.85 7.31 5.73
C GLY A 87 5.22 5.92 6.24
N HIS A 88 5.55 5.02 5.33
CA HIS A 88 5.98 3.68 5.71
C HIS A 88 7.20 3.72 6.66
N LYS A 89 8.13 4.62 6.42
CA LYS A 89 9.31 4.78 7.28
C LYS A 89 8.97 5.26 8.68
N ASN A 90 7.84 5.93 8.84
CA ASN A 90 7.41 6.52 10.11
C ASN A 90 6.41 5.67 10.89
N LEU A 91 5.99 4.52 10.34
CA LEU A 91 4.95 3.71 10.98
C LEU A 91 5.28 3.33 12.41
N ASN A 92 6.52 2.90 12.69
CA ASN A 92 6.90 2.49 14.03
C ASN A 92 6.85 3.67 15.02
N VAL A 93 7.27 4.84 14.56
CA VAL A 93 7.23 6.04 15.41
C VAL A 93 5.78 6.41 15.73
N TRP A 94 4.92 6.45 14.74
CA TRP A 94 3.51 6.78 14.93
C TRP A 94 2.81 5.77 15.83
N LYS A 95 3.09 4.48 15.59
CA LYS A 95 2.51 3.39 16.39
C LYS A 95 2.89 3.54 17.86
N THR A 96 4.16 3.84 18.15
CA THR A 96 4.64 4.05 19.51
C THR A 96 4.02 5.30 20.15
N ASN A 97 3.68 6.29 19.33
CA ASN A 97 3.11 7.57 19.80
C ASN A 97 1.58 7.62 19.71
N GLY A 98 0.92 6.46 19.76
CA GLY A 98 -0.53 6.38 19.78
C GLY A 98 -1.22 6.87 18.51
N TRP A 99 -0.54 6.72 17.36
CA TRP A 99 -1.01 7.16 16.04
C TRP A 99 -1.21 8.66 15.94
N LYS A 100 -0.34 9.39 16.61
CA LYS A 100 -0.29 10.85 16.57
C LYS A 100 1.08 11.31 16.11
N ARG A 101 1.12 12.51 15.57
CA ARG A 101 2.38 13.19 15.28
C ARG A 101 3.01 13.65 16.59
N SER A 102 4.27 14.07 16.54
CA SER A 102 4.97 14.57 17.73
C SER A 102 4.17 15.69 18.38
N GLY A 103 4.09 15.69 19.73
CA GLY A 103 3.38 16.72 20.48
C GLY A 103 1.86 16.63 20.39
N ASP A 104 1.30 15.41 20.32
CA ASP A 104 -0.15 15.15 20.29
C ASP A 104 -0.90 15.73 19.08
N ARG A 105 -0.18 16.07 18.02
CA ARG A 105 -0.82 16.56 16.80
C ARG A 105 -1.52 15.41 16.07
N GLU A 106 -2.68 15.72 15.48
CA GLU A 106 -3.39 14.75 14.68
C GLU A 106 -2.57 14.25 13.50
N LEU A 107 -2.52 12.93 13.34
CA LEU A 107 -1.89 12.32 12.18
C LEU A 107 -2.91 12.25 11.04
N LYS A 108 -2.60 12.89 9.93
CA LYS A 108 -3.46 12.85 8.75
C LYS A 108 -3.54 11.43 8.20
N ASN A 109 -4.74 11.00 7.84
CA ASN A 109 -5.01 9.64 7.33
C ASN A 109 -4.64 8.54 8.33
N ALA A 110 -4.69 8.83 9.63
CA ALA A 110 -4.33 7.85 10.67
C ALA A 110 -5.13 6.55 10.55
N ASP A 111 -6.41 6.64 10.19
CA ASP A 111 -7.28 5.49 9.98
C ASP A 111 -6.69 4.52 8.94
N LEU A 112 -6.23 5.05 7.81
CA LEU A 112 -5.65 4.23 6.76
C LEU A 112 -4.24 3.75 7.11
N TRP A 113 -3.43 4.57 7.81
CA TRP A 113 -2.10 4.14 8.24
C TRP A 113 -2.18 2.98 9.22
N GLN A 114 -3.15 2.99 10.12
CA GLN A 114 -3.37 1.88 11.05
C GLN A 114 -3.72 0.60 10.30
N GLU A 115 -4.59 0.69 9.30
CA GLU A 115 -4.97 -0.47 8.50
C GLU A 115 -3.80 -0.99 7.66
N ILE A 116 -3.01 -0.08 7.08
CA ILE A 116 -1.80 -0.46 6.33
C ILE A 116 -0.83 -1.21 7.24
N ASP A 117 -0.57 -0.68 8.43
CA ASP A 117 0.31 -1.33 9.39
C ASP A 117 -0.14 -2.76 9.71
N LYS A 118 -1.43 -2.92 9.93
CA LYS A 118 -2.03 -4.23 10.20
C LYS A 118 -1.81 -5.20 9.03
N GLN A 119 -2.05 -4.74 7.80
CA GLN A 119 -1.93 -5.60 6.62
C GLN A 119 -0.48 -5.90 6.24
N LEU A 120 0.47 -5.05 6.64
CA LEU A 120 1.89 -5.30 6.40
C LEU A 120 2.47 -6.34 7.35
N SER A 121 1.78 -6.64 8.43
CA SER A 121 2.27 -7.58 9.45
C SER A 121 2.56 -8.95 8.83
N GLY A 122 3.72 -9.50 9.12
CA GLY A 122 4.14 -10.79 8.57
C GLY A 122 4.82 -10.72 7.21
N HIS A 123 4.85 -9.56 6.57
CA HIS A 123 5.54 -9.35 5.30
C HIS A 123 6.83 -8.56 5.49
N ALA A 124 7.79 -8.77 4.58
CA ALA A 124 8.93 -7.89 4.43
C ALA A 124 8.63 -6.97 3.23
N VAL A 125 8.66 -5.67 3.45
CA VAL A 125 8.14 -4.70 2.48
C VAL A 125 9.18 -3.63 2.17
N ARG A 126 9.32 -3.31 0.89
CA ARG A 126 10.11 -2.17 0.44
C ARG A 126 9.32 -1.39 -0.61
N PHE A 127 9.64 -0.11 -0.72
CA PHE A 127 9.02 0.78 -1.70
C PHE A 127 10.00 1.12 -2.81
N GLN A 128 9.48 1.19 -4.01
CA GLN A 128 10.21 1.67 -5.17
C GLN A 128 9.37 2.77 -5.82
N THR A 129 9.91 4.00 -5.77
CA THR A 129 9.18 5.20 -6.20
C THR A 129 9.61 5.70 -7.56
N GLU A 130 10.56 5.05 -8.20
CA GLU A 130 11.02 5.39 -9.53
C GLU A 130 10.34 4.50 -10.57
N PHE A 131 9.93 5.10 -11.66
CA PHE A 131 9.35 4.40 -12.80
C PHE A 131 10.09 4.76 -14.07
#